data_d13d62454c8773f576c62d6af06d1985
#
_entry.id   d13d62454c8773f576c62d6af06d1985
#
_cell.length_a   1.000
_cell.length_b   1.000
_cell.length_c   1.000
_cell.angle_alpha   90.00
_cell.angle_beta   90.00
_cell.angle_gamma   90.00
#
_symmetry.space_group_name_H-M   'P 1'
#
loop_
_entity.id
_entity.type
_entity.pdbx_description
1 polymer ?
#
loop_
_entity_poly.entity_id
_entity_poly.type
_entity_poly.pdbx_seq_one_letter_code
_entity_poly.pdbx_strand_id
1 'polypeptide(L)'
;MIARKWAAAGVALGLMAASPAFAGPECQNGQDFPRWLDGVRREAAAAGISQATIQAALGPVQFDPGIVKRDRGQGVFQQTFLQFAGRMVSADRMSRGGALLKSQAALLGRIEQKFGVPAPVLVAFWGLETDFGSDKGKYPIFTSLATLAYDCRRPDFFRPELIDALRIVEKGDLTPGQMVGDWAGEAGHMMMTPTDYDRSGVDFDGDGRRDVINSVPDALASGASLLVHFGWKRGEPWLQEVRVPADLPWDQADLAIRHPRAQWARWGVAAAHGSLPADGQPASLLLPMGRNGPAFLAYPNFQAFLGWNKAFVYATTAAYYATRLSGAPPVSPGNGPITPLTTEQVRELQGLLVRRGFSREQPDGRIGNATRSAVKQAQMRYGLPADSYPTADLIERLRGG
;
A
#
# COMPACT_ATOMS: atom_id res chain seq x y z
N MET A 1 -9.05 -4.80 2.35
CA MET A 1 -7.70 -5.05 1.84
C MET A 1 -7.53 -4.31 0.53
N ILE A 2 -6.54 -3.47 0.45
CA ILE A 2 -6.29 -2.58 -0.69
C ILE A 2 -5.17 -3.22 -1.48
N ALA A 3 -5.40 -3.45 -2.77
CA ALA A 3 -4.41 -4.06 -3.65
C ALA A 3 -3.07 -3.32 -3.59
N ARG A 4 -2.04 -4.03 -3.17
CA ARG A 4 -0.66 -3.58 -3.14
C ARG A 4 -0.09 -3.62 -4.56
N LYS A 5 0.66 -2.61 -4.92
CA LYS A 5 1.60 -2.52 -6.04
C LYS A 5 1.06 -2.24 -7.44
N TRP A 6 1.34 -1.04 -7.90
CA TRP A 6 1.43 -0.69 -9.31
C TRP A 6 2.90 -0.44 -9.65
N ALA A 7 3.45 -1.22 -10.53
CA ALA A 7 4.78 -0.98 -11.08
C ALA A 7 4.71 0.12 -12.14
N ALA A 8 5.58 1.13 -12.03
CA ALA A 8 5.88 2.04 -13.11
C ALA A 8 6.90 1.38 -14.02
N ALA A 9 6.52 1.01 -15.23
CA ALA A 9 7.44 0.66 -16.30
C ALA A 9 7.53 1.84 -17.28
N GLY A 10 8.74 2.12 -17.72
CA GLY A 10 9.11 3.24 -18.53
C GLY A 10 8.57 3.20 -19.96
N VAL A 11 8.62 4.37 -20.57
CA VAL A 11 8.17 4.81 -21.89
C VAL A 11 8.71 3.93 -23.01
N ALA A 12 7.81 3.41 -23.84
CA ALA A 12 8.05 3.15 -25.26
C ALA A 12 6.83 3.70 -26.05
N LEU A 13 7.09 4.69 -26.91
CA LEU A 13 6.11 5.22 -27.86
C LEU A 13 5.72 4.14 -28.86
N GLY A 14 4.47 3.73 -28.86
CA GLY A 14 3.82 2.98 -29.90
C GLY A 14 2.39 3.51 -30.06
N LEU A 15 2.11 4.22 -31.16
CA LEU A 15 0.75 4.57 -31.56
C LEU A 15 -0.04 3.28 -31.77
N MET A 16 -0.96 2.96 -30.88
CA MET A 16 -2.04 2.03 -31.15
C MET A 16 -3.36 2.67 -30.72
N ALA A 17 -4.31 2.62 -31.65
CA ALA A 17 -5.67 3.11 -31.50
C ALA A 17 -6.32 2.53 -30.23
N ALA A 18 -6.73 3.41 -29.31
CA ALA A 18 -7.45 3.03 -28.10
C ALA A 18 -8.86 2.60 -28.46
N SER A 19 -9.11 1.29 -28.48
CA SER A 19 -10.48 0.78 -28.34
C SER A 19 -10.92 0.96 -26.88
N PRO A 20 -12.15 1.41 -26.61
CA PRO A 20 -12.64 1.52 -25.25
C PRO A 20 -12.77 0.11 -24.64
N ALA A 21 -11.91 -0.24 -23.72
CA ALA A 21 -12.05 -1.47 -22.97
C ALA A 21 -13.20 -1.32 -21.96
N PHE A 22 -14.42 -1.48 -22.41
CA PHE A 22 -15.49 -1.95 -21.55
C PHE A 22 -15.13 -3.39 -21.18
N ALA A 23 -14.52 -3.60 -20.01
CA ALA A 23 -14.42 -4.93 -19.43
C ALA A 23 -15.85 -5.39 -19.13
N GLY A 24 -16.46 -6.07 -20.06
CA GLY A 24 -17.72 -6.81 -19.83
C GLY A 24 -17.51 -7.87 -18.76
N PRO A 25 -18.59 -8.41 -18.18
CA PRO A 25 -18.52 -9.42 -17.12
C PRO A 25 -17.80 -10.73 -17.52
N GLU A 26 -17.45 -10.91 -18.78
CA GLU A 26 -16.90 -12.15 -19.37
C GLU A 26 -15.52 -11.97 -20.00
N CYS A 27 -14.71 -11.03 -19.51
CA CYS A 27 -13.36 -10.86 -20.03
C CYS A 27 -12.48 -12.04 -19.63
N GLN A 28 -12.21 -12.93 -20.56
CA GLN A 28 -11.32 -14.10 -20.47
C GLN A 28 -10.25 -14.00 -21.55
N ASN A 29 -9.13 -14.72 -21.40
CA ASN A 29 -8.00 -14.63 -22.34
C ASN A 29 -8.19 -15.38 -23.68
N GLY A 30 -9.41 -15.70 -24.07
CA GLY A 30 -9.75 -16.36 -25.33
C GLY A 30 -9.56 -17.87 -25.35
N GLN A 31 -9.14 -18.49 -24.25
CA GLN A 31 -9.01 -19.94 -24.08
C GLN A 31 -9.91 -20.38 -22.93
N ASP A 32 -10.30 -21.67 -22.90
CA ASP A 32 -10.92 -22.24 -21.71
C ASP A 32 -9.88 -22.34 -20.57
N PHE A 33 -10.36 -22.28 -19.33
CA PHE A 33 -9.50 -22.27 -18.16
C PHE A 33 -8.58 -23.51 -18.05
N PRO A 34 -9.04 -24.76 -18.30
CA PRO A 34 -8.18 -25.93 -18.27
C PRO A 34 -7.01 -25.84 -19.24
N ARG A 35 -7.25 -25.46 -20.51
CA ARG A 35 -6.20 -25.30 -21.53
C ARG A 35 -5.22 -24.19 -21.16
N TRP A 36 -5.72 -23.09 -20.63
CA TRP A 36 -4.88 -21.99 -20.12
C TRP A 36 -4.00 -22.48 -18.96
N LEU A 37 -4.58 -23.24 -17.99
CA LEU A 37 -3.85 -23.79 -16.86
C LEU A 37 -2.77 -24.77 -17.29
N ASP A 38 -2.97 -25.55 -18.36
CA ASP A 38 -1.92 -26.39 -18.96
C ASP A 38 -0.77 -25.53 -19.50
N GLY A 39 -1.04 -24.34 -20.00
CA GLY A 39 -0.02 -23.35 -20.34
C GLY A 39 0.81 -22.93 -19.13
N VAL A 40 0.16 -22.65 -17.99
CA VAL A 40 0.83 -22.33 -16.72
C VAL A 40 1.69 -23.49 -16.22
N ARG A 41 1.19 -24.73 -16.29
CA ARG A 41 1.97 -25.93 -15.91
C ARG A 41 3.26 -26.06 -16.72
N ARG A 42 3.22 -25.81 -18.02
CA ARG A 42 4.43 -25.82 -18.88
C ARG A 42 5.39 -24.69 -18.53
N GLU A 43 4.87 -23.50 -18.25
CA GLU A 43 5.68 -22.34 -17.80
C GLU A 43 6.36 -22.62 -16.45
N ALA A 44 5.62 -23.16 -15.49
CA ALA A 44 6.16 -23.57 -14.19
C ALA A 44 7.28 -24.60 -14.33
N ALA A 45 7.09 -25.63 -15.19
CA ALA A 45 8.12 -26.63 -15.47
C ALA A 45 9.36 -25.98 -16.11
N ALA A 46 9.17 -25.05 -17.06
CA ALA A 46 10.27 -24.30 -17.66
C ALA A 46 10.99 -23.37 -16.67
N ALA A 47 10.29 -22.91 -15.62
CA ALA A 47 10.85 -22.15 -14.51
C ALA A 47 11.55 -23.02 -13.45
N GLY A 48 11.67 -24.35 -13.67
CA GLY A 48 12.38 -25.27 -12.79
C GLY A 48 11.55 -25.88 -11.66
N ILE A 49 10.22 -25.70 -11.69
CA ILE A 49 9.32 -26.32 -10.70
C ILE A 49 9.11 -27.80 -11.06
N SER A 50 9.23 -28.69 -10.08
CA SER A 50 9.05 -30.12 -10.28
C SER A 50 7.61 -30.50 -10.66
N GLN A 51 7.45 -31.59 -11.42
CA GLN A 51 6.12 -32.10 -11.80
C GLN A 51 5.29 -32.48 -10.55
N ALA A 52 5.96 -32.95 -9.49
CA ALA A 52 5.30 -33.26 -8.22
C ALA A 52 4.66 -32.04 -7.61
N THR A 53 5.39 -30.92 -7.50
CA THR A 53 4.87 -29.63 -7.01
C THR A 53 3.75 -29.10 -7.91
N ILE A 54 3.95 -29.10 -9.23
CA ILE A 54 2.94 -28.63 -10.19
C ILE A 54 1.64 -29.43 -10.03
N GLN A 55 1.72 -30.73 -9.96
CA GLN A 55 0.53 -31.59 -9.84
C GLN A 55 -0.15 -31.41 -8.48
N ALA A 56 0.62 -31.33 -7.40
CA ALA A 56 0.07 -31.16 -6.05
C ALA A 56 -0.62 -29.78 -5.88
N ALA A 57 -0.04 -28.74 -6.44
CA ALA A 57 -0.55 -27.36 -6.29
C ALA A 57 -1.63 -27.00 -7.33
N LEU A 58 -1.44 -27.37 -8.60
CA LEU A 58 -2.34 -26.97 -9.70
C LEU A 58 -3.32 -28.07 -10.13
N GLY A 59 -3.18 -29.29 -9.61
CA GLY A 59 -4.11 -30.41 -9.90
C GLY A 59 -5.55 -30.10 -9.47
N PRO A 60 -5.79 -29.65 -8.22
CA PRO A 60 -7.12 -29.39 -7.71
C PRO A 60 -7.71 -28.02 -8.11
N VAL A 61 -6.94 -27.17 -8.80
CA VAL A 61 -7.34 -25.78 -9.10
C VAL A 61 -8.47 -25.72 -10.11
N GLN A 62 -9.50 -24.97 -9.77
CA GLN A 62 -10.64 -24.66 -10.62
C GLN A 62 -10.85 -23.12 -10.69
N PHE A 63 -11.47 -22.66 -11.76
CA PHE A 63 -11.85 -21.25 -11.90
C PHE A 63 -12.95 -20.90 -10.89
N ASP A 64 -12.75 -19.80 -10.13
CA ASP A 64 -13.72 -19.31 -9.15
C ASP A 64 -14.25 -17.91 -9.54
N PRO A 65 -15.48 -17.83 -10.12
CA PRO A 65 -16.08 -16.53 -10.49
C PRO A 65 -16.36 -15.65 -9.27
N GLY A 66 -16.44 -16.20 -8.07
CA GLY A 66 -16.60 -15.45 -6.82
C GLY A 66 -15.37 -14.58 -6.51
N ILE A 67 -14.20 -15.07 -6.83
CA ILE A 67 -12.94 -14.30 -6.70
C ILE A 67 -12.92 -13.13 -7.69
N VAL A 68 -13.29 -13.36 -8.96
CA VAL A 68 -13.41 -12.29 -9.97
C VAL A 68 -14.41 -11.22 -9.51
N LYS A 69 -15.57 -11.65 -8.99
CA LYS A 69 -16.57 -10.72 -8.44
C LYS A 69 -16.00 -9.87 -7.29
N ARG A 70 -15.20 -10.45 -6.40
CA ARG A 70 -14.54 -9.71 -5.32
C ARG A 70 -13.51 -8.72 -5.85
N ASP A 71 -12.70 -9.13 -6.83
CA ASP A 71 -11.70 -8.25 -7.45
C ASP A 71 -12.36 -7.03 -8.13
N ARG A 72 -13.48 -7.22 -8.78
CA ARG A 72 -14.24 -6.14 -9.44
C ARG A 72 -15.11 -5.33 -8.48
N GLY A 73 -15.54 -5.93 -7.39
CA GLY A 73 -16.41 -5.33 -6.37
C GLY A 73 -15.68 -4.51 -5.31
N GLN A 74 -14.38 -4.26 -5.45
CA GLN A 74 -13.64 -3.39 -4.53
C GLN A 74 -14.16 -1.96 -4.63
N GLY A 75 -15.02 -1.60 -3.67
CA GLY A 75 -15.57 -0.27 -3.57
C GLY A 75 -14.49 0.79 -3.47
N VAL A 76 -14.77 1.95 -4.05
CA VAL A 76 -13.93 3.15 -3.97
C VAL A 76 -13.86 3.58 -2.51
N PHE A 77 -12.71 3.40 -1.85
CA PHE A 77 -12.48 3.95 -0.53
C PHE A 77 -12.35 5.48 -0.65
N GLN A 78 -13.41 6.19 -0.28
CA GLN A 78 -13.47 7.66 -0.27
C GLN A 78 -13.36 8.23 1.13
N GLN A 79 -12.81 7.46 2.07
CA GLN A 79 -12.61 7.95 3.42
C GLN A 79 -11.46 8.95 3.46
N THR A 80 -11.68 10.06 4.16
CA THR A 80 -10.60 10.96 4.51
C THR A 80 -9.58 10.24 5.39
N PHE A 81 -8.37 10.79 5.49
CA PHE A 81 -7.34 10.24 6.38
C PHE A 81 -7.85 10.09 7.82
N LEU A 82 -8.51 11.12 8.37
CA LEU A 82 -9.01 11.07 9.75
C LEU A 82 -10.09 10.00 9.96
N GLN A 83 -11.00 9.84 8.99
CA GLN A 83 -12.02 8.79 9.05
C GLN A 83 -11.40 7.39 8.95
N PHE A 84 -10.48 7.20 8.02
CA PHE A 84 -9.79 5.91 7.83
C PHE A 84 -8.89 5.58 9.02
N ALA A 85 -8.04 6.54 9.46
CA ALA A 85 -7.15 6.36 10.60
C ALA A 85 -7.92 6.15 11.90
N GLY A 86 -9.02 6.89 12.13
CA GLY A 86 -9.86 6.70 13.32
C GLY A 86 -10.48 5.32 13.42
N ARG A 87 -10.85 4.73 12.27
CA ARG A 87 -11.37 3.35 12.23
C ARG A 87 -10.26 2.31 12.37
N MET A 88 -9.13 2.52 11.67
CA MET A 88 -8.06 1.52 11.61
C MET A 88 -7.17 1.51 12.84
N VAL A 89 -6.96 2.68 13.47
CA VAL A 89 -6.18 2.84 14.71
C VAL A 89 -7.15 2.95 15.90
N SER A 90 -8.01 1.94 16.05
CA SER A 90 -9.02 1.88 17.10
C SER A 90 -8.39 1.72 18.49
N ALA A 91 -9.17 2.05 19.54
CA ALA A 91 -8.75 1.85 20.92
C ALA A 91 -8.38 0.38 21.21
N ASP A 92 -9.14 -0.58 20.63
CA ASP A 92 -8.85 -2.02 20.74
C ASP A 92 -7.49 -2.37 20.12
N ARG A 93 -7.22 -1.95 18.87
CA ARG A 93 -5.93 -2.19 18.22
C ARG A 93 -4.77 -1.52 18.94
N MET A 94 -4.98 -0.32 19.49
CA MET A 94 -3.97 0.36 20.32
C MET A 94 -3.67 -0.44 21.59
N SER A 95 -4.69 -0.94 22.27
CA SER A 95 -4.54 -1.75 23.49
C SER A 95 -3.84 -3.08 23.21
N ARG A 96 -4.31 -3.83 22.21
CA ARG A 96 -3.73 -5.12 21.80
C ARG A 96 -2.31 -4.96 21.28
N GLY A 97 -2.05 -3.96 20.44
CA GLY A 97 -0.72 -3.67 19.93
C GLY A 97 0.25 -3.29 21.05
N GLY A 98 -0.18 -2.47 22.01
CA GLY A 98 0.61 -2.13 23.20
C GLY A 98 0.90 -3.34 24.11
N ALA A 99 -0.04 -4.28 24.22
CA ALA A 99 0.18 -5.53 24.95
C ALA A 99 1.19 -6.44 24.22
N LEU A 100 1.10 -6.53 22.89
CA LEU A 100 2.02 -7.32 22.07
C LEU A 100 3.44 -6.75 22.07
N LEU A 101 3.61 -5.43 22.06
CA LEU A 101 4.92 -4.81 22.21
C LEU A 101 5.62 -5.24 23.51
N LYS A 102 4.85 -5.46 24.59
CA LYS A 102 5.38 -5.93 25.88
C LYS A 102 5.60 -7.44 25.89
N SER A 103 4.60 -8.22 25.51
CA SER A 103 4.65 -9.69 25.58
C SER A 103 5.62 -10.31 24.59
N GLN A 104 5.82 -9.68 23.43
CA GLN A 104 6.74 -10.12 22.37
C GLN A 104 8.06 -9.33 22.35
N ALA A 105 8.39 -8.59 23.40
CA ALA A 105 9.54 -7.70 23.43
C ALA A 105 10.87 -8.40 23.07
N ALA A 106 11.08 -9.62 23.54
CA ALA A 106 12.30 -10.39 23.26
C ALA A 106 12.39 -10.77 21.76
N LEU A 107 11.31 -11.22 21.16
CA LEU A 107 11.26 -11.54 19.72
C LEU A 107 11.44 -10.28 18.87
N LEU A 108 10.64 -9.25 19.14
CA LEU A 108 10.67 -7.98 18.41
C LEU A 108 12.04 -7.30 18.52
N GLY A 109 12.68 -7.34 19.70
CA GLY A 109 14.03 -6.81 19.92
C GLY A 109 15.09 -7.53 19.08
N ARG A 110 15.02 -8.86 18.97
CA ARG A 110 15.93 -9.63 18.08
C ARG A 110 15.71 -9.27 16.59
N ILE A 111 14.46 -9.09 16.17
CA ILE A 111 14.13 -8.69 14.79
C ILE A 111 14.65 -7.27 14.51
N GLU A 112 14.42 -6.33 15.43
CA GLU A 112 14.91 -4.96 15.33
C GLU A 112 16.45 -4.93 15.29
N GLN A 113 17.12 -5.74 16.12
CA GLN A 113 18.57 -5.87 16.11
C GLN A 113 19.08 -6.36 14.73
N LYS A 114 18.38 -7.31 14.10
CA LYS A 114 18.80 -7.87 12.80
C LYS A 114 18.51 -6.91 11.64
N PHE A 115 17.29 -6.38 11.56
CA PHE A 115 16.79 -5.65 10.40
C PHE A 115 16.76 -4.12 10.58
N GLY A 116 16.88 -3.61 11.80
CA GLY A 116 16.81 -2.18 12.10
C GLY A 116 15.40 -1.58 11.99
N VAL A 117 14.37 -2.42 11.93
CA VAL A 117 12.97 -1.99 11.87
C VAL A 117 12.40 -2.00 13.28
N PRO A 118 11.96 -0.84 13.83
CA PRO A 118 11.46 -0.76 15.20
C PRO A 118 10.22 -1.62 15.44
N ALA A 119 10.11 -2.22 16.62
CA ALA A 119 8.99 -3.03 17.03
C ALA A 119 7.60 -2.39 16.77
N PRO A 120 7.35 -1.09 17.06
CA PRO A 120 6.08 -0.44 16.78
C PRO A 120 5.68 -0.45 15.30
N VAL A 121 6.65 -0.43 14.38
CA VAL A 121 6.39 -0.49 12.93
C VAL A 121 5.87 -1.87 12.53
N LEU A 122 6.50 -2.94 13.01
CA LEU A 122 6.07 -4.31 12.73
C LEU A 122 4.68 -4.60 13.32
N VAL A 123 4.46 -4.19 14.56
CA VAL A 123 3.17 -4.38 15.23
C VAL A 123 2.05 -3.57 14.56
N ALA A 124 2.37 -2.38 14.03
CA ALA A 124 1.40 -1.58 13.28
C ALA A 124 0.95 -2.29 11.99
N PHE A 125 1.88 -2.81 11.19
CA PHE A 125 1.53 -3.60 10.01
C PHE A 125 0.77 -4.88 10.39
N TRP A 126 1.25 -5.62 11.39
CA TRP A 126 0.58 -6.84 11.85
C TRP A 126 -0.88 -6.59 12.26
N GLY A 127 -1.13 -5.48 12.97
CA GLY A 127 -2.48 -5.07 13.35
C GLY A 127 -3.35 -4.64 12.17
N LEU A 128 -2.78 -3.96 11.17
CA LEU A 128 -3.54 -3.48 10.01
C LEU A 128 -3.80 -4.58 8.97
N GLU A 129 -2.86 -5.51 8.78
CA GLU A 129 -2.97 -6.55 7.76
C GLU A 129 -3.91 -7.68 8.19
N THR A 130 -3.77 -8.15 9.42
CA THR A 130 -4.46 -9.37 9.85
C THR A 130 -5.11 -9.27 11.23
N ASP A 131 -5.22 -8.06 11.78
CA ASP A 131 -5.68 -7.88 13.17
C ASP A 131 -4.91 -8.77 14.15
N PHE A 132 -3.57 -8.71 14.03
CA PHE A 132 -2.60 -9.51 14.81
C PHE A 132 -2.72 -11.02 14.57
N GLY A 133 -2.99 -11.42 13.33
CA GLY A 133 -3.10 -12.82 12.93
C GLY A 133 -4.48 -13.43 13.13
N SER A 134 -5.48 -12.65 13.55
CA SER A 134 -6.85 -13.14 13.75
C SER A 134 -7.57 -13.40 12.42
N ASP A 135 -7.24 -12.67 11.36
CA ASP A 135 -7.81 -12.82 10.02
C ASP A 135 -6.70 -12.90 8.98
N LYS A 136 -6.26 -14.10 8.69
CA LYS A 136 -5.24 -14.40 7.66
C LYS A 136 -5.85 -14.80 6.32
N GLY A 137 -7.17 -14.66 6.17
CA GLY A 137 -7.88 -15.14 5.00
C GLY A 137 -8.25 -16.62 5.07
N LYS A 138 -8.99 -17.08 4.06
CA LYS A 138 -9.53 -18.46 3.99
C LYS A 138 -9.57 -19.04 2.57
N TYR A 139 -8.95 -18.35 1.62
CA TYR A 139 -8.99 -18.75 0.21
C TYR A 139 -7.74 -19.60 -0.11
N PRO A 140 -7.91 -20.72 -0.86
CA PRO A 140 -6.78 -21.42 -1.43
C PRO A 140 -6.02 -20.49 -2.39
N ILE A 141 -4.76 -20.18 -2.08
CA ILE A 141 -3.95 -19.20 -2.81
C ILE A 141 -3.81 -19.57 -4.29
N PHE A 142 -3.59 -20.86 -4.60
CA PHE A 142 -3.46 -21.31 -5.99
C PHE A 142 -4.74 -21.09 -6.80
N THR A 143 -5.92 -21.35 -6.21
CA THR A 143 -7.21 -21.07 -6.85
C THR A 143 -7.40 -19.56 -7.07
N SER A 144 -7.09 -18.74 -6.06
CA SER A 144 -7.18 -17.30 -6.13
C SER A 144 -6.30 -16.73 -7.24
N LEU A 145 -5.01 -17.07 -7.22
CA LEU A 145 -4.03 -16.56 -8.18
C LEU A 145 -4.28 -17.06 -9.60
N ALA A 146 -4.61 -18.34 -9.78
CA ALA A 146 -4.91 -18.89 -11.11
C ALA A 146 -6.18 -18.23 -11.70
N THR A 147 -7.23 -18.03 -10.89
CA THR A 147 -8.44 -17.33 -11.32
C THR A 147 -8.14 -15.89 -11.75
N LEU A 148 -7.39 -15.15 -10.94
CA LEU A 148 -7.05 -13.74 -11.22
C LEU A 148 -6.03 -13.58 -12.34
N ALA A 149 -5.11 -14.53 -12.52
CA ALA A 149 -4.17 -14.57 -13.63
C ALA A 149 -4.86 -14.95 -14.97
N TYR A 150 -5.94 -15.70 -14.89
CA TYR A 150 -6.76 -16.03 -16.04
C TYR A 150 -7.69 -14.87 -16.44
N ASP A 151 -8.18 -14.08 -15.46
CA ASP A 151 -9.03 -12.90 -15.73
C ASP A 151 -8.22 -11.80 -16.42
N CYS A 152 -8.81 -11.14 -17.42
CA CYS A 152 -8.13 -10.15 -18.26
C CYS A 152 -7.85 -8.80 -17.60
N ARG A 153 -8.31 -8.60 -16.35
CA ARG A 153 -8.17 -7.30 -15.69
C ARG A 153 -6.73 -7.00 -15.28
N ARG A 154 -6.02 -7.98 -14.71
CA ARG A 154 -4.65 -7.83 -14.19
C ARG A 154 -3.81 -9.11 -14.36
N PRO A 155 -3.81 -9.78 -15.52
CA PRO A 155 -3.10 -11.04 -15.69
C PRO A 155 -1.59 -10.90 -15.46
N ASP A 156 -0.99 -9.80 -15.93
CA ASP A 156 0.43 -9.53 -15.81
C ASP A 156 0.89 -9.34 -14.35
N PHE A 157 -0.02 -9.01 -13.45
CA PHE A 157 0.26 -8.93 -12.03
C PHE A 157 0.16 -10.30 -11.36
N PHE A 158 -0.92 -11.04 -11.61
CA PHE A 158 -1.19 -12.28 -10.88
C PHE A 158 -0.45 -13.51 -11.40
N ARG A 159 -0.03 -13.51 -12.69
CA ARG A 159 0.69 -14.64 -13.26
C ARG A 159 2.07 -14.86 -12.64
N PRO A 160 2.92 -13.86 -12.45
CA PRO A 160 4.16 -14.00 -11.69
C PRO A 160 3.93 -14.45 -10.25
N GLU A 161 2.89 -13.92 -9.57
CA GLU A 161 2.56 -14.32 -8.21
C GLU A 161 2.20 -15.80 -8.11
N LEU A 162 1.51 -16.37 -9.13
CA LEU A 162 1.21 -17.80 -9.19
C LEU A 162 2.47 -18.66 -9.33
N ILE A 163 3.43 -18.22 -10.13
CA ILE A 163 4.72 -18.94 -10.29
C ILE A 163 5.55 -18.86 -9.01
N ASP A 164 5.57 -17.70 -8.35
CA ASP A 164 6.30 -17.55 -7.09
C ASP A 164 5.65 -18.34 -5.94
N ALA A 165 4.30 -18.48 -5.93
CA ALA A 165 3.61 -19.38 -5.02
C ALA A 165 4.06 -20.85 -5.20
N LEU A 166 4.27 -21.29 -6.44
CA LEU A 166 4.81 -22.63 -6.72
C LEU A 166 6.27 -22.78 -6.23
N ARG A 167 7.11 -21.72 -6.35
CA ARG A 167 8.48 -21.73 -5.83
C ARG A 167 8.54 -21.88 -4.32
N ILE A 168 7.60 -21.25 -3.59
CA ILE A 168 7.50 -21.41 -2.13
C ILE A 168 7.29 -22.89 -1.76
N VAL A 169 6.39 -23.57 -2.48
CA VAL A 169 6.14 -25.00 -2.27
C VAL A 169 7.34 -25.85 -2.70
N GLU A 170 7.95 -25.53 -3.85
CA GLU A 170 9.14 -26.26 -4.35
C GLU A 170 10.31 -26.21 -3.38
N LYS A 171 10.49 -25.08 -2.69
CA LYS A 171 11.51 -24.90 -1.65
C LYS A 171 11.20 -25.64 -0.34
N GLY A 172 9.98 -26.18 -0.20
CA GLY A 172 9.54 -26.90 0.99
C GLY A 172 9.13 -26.01 2.18
N ASP A 173 8.99 -24.70 1.96
CA ASP A 173 8.55 -23.76 3.02
C ASP A 173 7.13 -24.09 3.49
N LEU A 174 6.23 -24.36 2.54
CA LEU A 174 4.83 -24.70 2.80
C LEU A 174 4.36 -25.80 1.83
N THR A 175 3.40 -26.60 2.27
CA THR A 175 2.66 -27.51 1.39
C THR A 175 1.56 -26.76 0.64
N PRO A 176 1.06 -27.25 -0.52
CA PRO A 176 -0.06 -26.63 -1.23
C PRO A 176 -1.30 -26.46 -0.35
N GLY A 177 -1.58 -27.40 0.56
CA GLY A 177 -2.72 -27.33 1.48
C GLY A 177 -2.58 -26.28 2.57
N GLN A 178 -1.36 -25.86 2.92
CA GLN A 178 -1.09 -24.77 3.85
C GLN A 178 -1.16 -23.39 3.19
N MET A 179 -1.09 -23.34 1.84
CA MET A 179 -1.16 -22.09 1.08
C MET A 179 -2.59 -21.53 1.08
N VAL A 180 -2.99 -20.98 2.23
CA VAL A 180 -4.29 -20.33 2.46
C VAL A 180 -4.06 -18.88 2.85
N GLY A 181 -4.82 -17.99 2.25
CA GLY A 181 -4.65 -16.56 2.44
C GLY A 181 -5.91 -15.77 2.07
N ASP A 182 -5.72 -14.55 1.60
CA ASP A 182 -6.83 -13.73 1.12
C ASP A 182 -7.25 -14.11 -0.31
N TRP A 183 -8.33 -13.48 -0.79
CA TRP A 183 -8.87 -13.70 -2.13
C TRP A 183 -7.93 -13.21 -3.25
N ALA A 184 -6.97 -12.34 -2.95
CA ALA A 184 -5.96 -11.85 -3.91
C ALA A 184 -4.66 -12.66 -3.88
N GLY A 185 -4.59 -13.73 -3.06
CA GLY A 185 -3.42 -14.60 -2.95
C GLY A 185 -2.33 -14.09 -2.00
N GLU A 186 -2.62 -13.08 -1.20
CA GLU A 186 -1.72 -12.64 -0.12
C GLU A 186 -1.81 -13.58 1.07
N ALA A 187 -0.70 -13.82 1.76
CA ALA A 187 -0.57 -14.87 2.76
C ALA A 187 0.04 -14.42 4.09
N GLY A 188 -0.34 -15.13 5.13
CA GLY A 188 0.29 -15.09 6.45
C GLY A 188 -0.07 -13.87 7.27
N HIS A 189 0.61 -13.76 8.42
CA HIS A 189 0.36 -12.70 9.40
C HIS A 189 0.57 -11.29 8.87
N MET A 190 1.37 -11.14 7.82
CA MET A 190 1.75 -9.85 7.24
C MET A 190 1.17 -9.64 5.84
N MET A 191 0.24 -10.49 5.39
CA MET A 191 -0.40 -10.43 4.05
C MET A 191 0.62 -10.17 2.94
N MET A 192 1.63 -11.03 2.86
CA MET A 192 2.65 -10.95 1.82
C MET A 192 2.16 -11.55 0.52
N THR A 193 2.44 -10.89 -0.60
CA THR A 193 2.27 -11.54 -1.91
C THR A 193 3.28 -12.68 -2.04
N PRO A 194 3.03 -13.72 -2.86
CA PRO A 194 4.02 -14.78 -3.08
C PRO A 194 5.39 -14.27 -3.53
N THR A 195 5.44 -13.26 -4.41
CA THR A 195 6.69 -12.63 -4.84
C THR A 195 7.44 -12.00 -3.67
N ASP A 196 6.74 -11.29 -2.78
CA ASP A 196 7.35 -10.68 -1.61
C ASP A 196 7.81 -11.73 -0.61
N TYR A 197 7.01 -12.77 -0.42
CA TYR A 197 7.36 -13.90 0.42
C TYR A 197 8.58 -14.66 -0.11
N ASP A 198 8.59 -15.02 -1.39
CA ASP A 198 9.74 -15.75 -1.98
C ASP A 198 11.04 -14.96 -1.87
N ARG A 199 10.96 -13.63 -2.05
CA ARG A 199 12.08 -12.70 -1.98
C ARG A 199 12.55 -12.41 -0.57
N SER A 200 11.63 -12.16 0.36
CA SER A 200 11.91 -11.56 1.67
C SER A 200 11.61 -12.49 2.84
N GLY A 201 11.13 -13.71 2.58
CA GLY A 201 10.84 -14.70 3.60
C GLY A 201 12.09 -15.08 4.39
N VAL A 202 11.93 -15.22 5.71
CA VAL A 202 13.01 -15.50 6.67
C VAL A 202 12.56 -16.64 7.58
N ASP A 203 13.36 -17.68 7.68
CA ASP A 203 13.32 -18.65 8.78
C ASP A 203 13.98 -17.99 9.99
N PHE A 204 13.17 -17.56 10.94
CA PHE A 204 13.65 -16.80 12.11
C PHE A 204 13.58 -17.62 13.39
N ASP A 205 12.76 -18.64 13.46
CA ASP A 205 12.73 -19.60 14.56
C ASP A 205 13.72 -20.76 14.40
N GLY A 206 14.24 -20.95 13.18
CA GLY A 206 15.32 -21.89 12.88
C GLY A 206 14.84 -23.33 12.68
N ASP A 207 13.57 -23.52 12.28
CA ASP A 207 12.99 -24.84 12.03
C ASP A 207 13.32 -25.41 10.64
N GLY A 208 14.02 -24.63 9.79
CA GLY A 208 14.41 -25.00 8.43
C GLY A 208 13.40 -24.59 7.36
N ARG A 209 12.35 -23.84 7.69
CA ARG A 209 11.31 -23.36 6.78
C ARG A 209 11.02 -21.88 7.04
N ARG A 210 10.50 -21.21 6.04
CA ARG A 210 10.11 -19.79 6.13
C ARG A 210 8.58 -19.66 6.24
N ASP A 211 7.98 -20.14 7.33
CA ASP A 211 6.52 -20.24 7.48
C ASP A 211 5.87 -18.92 7.92
N VAL A 212 5.58 -18.01 6.98
CA VAL A 212 4.92 -16.73 7.27
C VAL A 212 3.43 -16.86 7.66
N ILE A 213 2.85 -18.07 7.51
CA ILE A 213 1.43 -18.33 7.79
C ILE A 213 1.22 -18.81 9.22
N ASN A 214 2.08 -19.70 9.73
CA ASN A 214 1.88 -20.33 11.02
C ASN A 214 2.94 -19.92 12.06
N SER A 215 4.16 -19.50 11.62
CA SER A 215 5.20 -19.00 12.51
C SER A 215 5.14 -17.47 12.63
N VAL A 216 4.80 -16.98 13.82
CA VAL A 216 4.84 -15.53 14.13
C VAL A 216 6.26 -14.96 14.03
N PRO A 217 7.32 -15.64 14.53
CA PRO A 217 8.70 -15.19 14.34
C PRO A 217 9.08 -14.99 12.87
N ASP A 218 8.77 -15.96 12.01
CA ASP A 218 9.08 -15.89 10.58
C ASP A 218 8.31 -14.78 9.88
N ALA A 219 7.02 -14.69 10.18
CA ALA A 219 6.15 -13.68 9.57
C ALA A 219 6.61 -12.25 9.90
N LEU A 220 6.91 -11.96 11.17
CA LEU A 220 7.37 -10.63 11.59
C LEU A 220 8.77 -10.32 11.06
N ALA A 221 9.68 -11.30 11.06
CA ALA A 221 11.02 -11.14 10.50
C ALA A 221 10.98 -10.97 8.97
N SER A 222 10.11 -11.70 8.27
CA SER A 222 9.88 -11.53 6.83
C SER A 222 9.29 -10.17 6.50
N GLY A 223 8.36 -9.66 7.32
CA GLY A 223 7.85 -8.30 7.18
C GLY A 223 8.95 -7.25 7.38
N ALA A 224 9.85 -7.45 8.36
CA ALA A 224 11.00 -6.57 8.56
C ALA A 224 11.97 -6.63 7.37
N SER A 225 12.27 -7.82 6.87
CA SER A 225 13.10 -8.03 5.66
C SER A 225 12.49 -7.32 4.44
N LEU A 226 11.17 -7.40 4.27
CA LEU A 226 10.46 -6.72 3.19
C LEU A 226 10.54 -5.19 3.32
N LEU A 227 10.43 -4.63 4.52
CA LEU A 227 10.60 -3.20 4.74
C LEU A 227 12.02 -2.74 4.39
N VAL A 228 13.04 -3.54 4.73
CA VAL A 228 14.43 -3.28 4.32
C VAL A 228 14.56 -3.32 2.79
N HIS A 229 13.94 -4.29 2.12
CA HIS A 229 13.89 -4.33 0.66
C HIS A 229 13.24 -3.06 0.06
N PHE A 230 12.24 -2.49 0.72
CA PHE A 230 11.63 -1.20 0.33
C PHE A 230 12.43 0.04 0.76
N GLY A 231 13.65 -0.16 1.25
CA GLY A 231 14.58 0.93 1.55
C GLY A 231 14.55 1.45 2.98
N TRP A 232 14.04 0.66 3.94
CA TRP A 232 14.11 1.01 5.35
C TRP A 232 15.56 1.21 5.80
N LYS A 233 15.81 2.31 6.49
CA LYS A 233 17.11 2.65 7.06
C LYS A 233 17.04 2.65 8.58
N ARG A 234 17.94 1.88 9.19
CA ARG A 234 18.07 1.79 10.65
C ARG A 234 18.30 3.17 11.27
N GLY A 235 17.57 3.46 12.34
CA GLY A 235 17.75 4.68 13.12
C GLY A 235 17.19 5.96 12.48
N GLU A 236 16.70 5.91 11.23
CA GLU A 236 16.02 7.05 10.64
C GLU A 236 14.53 7.09 11.01
N PRO A 237 13.96 8.28 11.21
CA PRO A 237 12.54 8.43 11.48
C PRO A 237 11.69 8.09 10.23
N TRP A 238 10.37 7.94 10.41
CA TRP A 238 9.43 7.71 9.31
C TRP A 238 8.37 8.80 9.16
N LEU A 239 7.77 9.27 10.27
CA LEU A 239 6.67 10.24 10.26
C LEU A 239 6.68 11.06 11.56
N GLN A 240 6.47 12.38 11.44
CA GLN A 240 6.31 13.28 12.57
C GLN A 240 5.17 14.26 12.31
N GLU A 241 4.20 14.36 13.20
CA GLU A 241 3.15 15.37 13.12
C GLU A 241 3.70 16.78 13.36
N VAL A 242 3.27 17.72 12.51
CA VAL A 242 3.71 19.12 12.56
C VAL A 242 2.52 20.08 12.43
N ARG A 243 2.74 21.30 12.87
CA ARG A 243 1.88 22.46 12.58
C ARG A 243 2.51 23.26 11.45
N VAL A 244 1.68 23.72 10.54
CA VAL A 244 2.09 24.51 9.37
C VAL A 244 1.53 25.93 9.46
N PRO A 245 2.28 26.99 9.08
CA PRO A 245 1.77 28.35 9.02
C PRO A 245 0.85 28.53 7.81
N ALA A 246 0.06 29.61 7.81
CA ALA A 246 -0.90 29.91 6.75
C ALA A 246 -0.22 30.32 5.43
N ASP A 247 0.98 30.88 5.50
CA ASP A 247 1.77 31.47 4.41
C ASP A 247 2.94 30.57 3.96
N LEU A 248 2.83 29.24 4.21
CA LEU A 248 3.82 28.29 3.74
C LEU A 248 3.94 28.31 2.21
N PRO A 249 5.14 28.12 1.62
CA PRO A 249 5.29 27.88 0.19
C PRO A 249 4.68 26.52 -0.19
N TRP A 250 3.37 26.50 -0.45
CA TRP A 250 2.56 25.29 -0.62
C TRP A 250 3.00 24.42 -1.81
N ASP A 251 3.62 25.03 -2.83
CA ASP A 251 4.22 24.34 -3.95
C ASP A 251 5.35 23.36 -3.53
N GLN A 252 5.96 23.62 -2.36
CA GLN A 252 6.96 22.74 -1.76
C GLN A 252 6.36 21.54 -0.98
N ALA A 253 5.05 21.57 -0.70
CA ALA A 253 4.36 20.48 -0.01
C ALA A 253 4.08 19.31 -0.95
N ASP A 254 5.03 18.36 -1.04
CA ASP A 254 4.96 17.18 -1.90
C ASP A 254 5.88 16.07 -1.39
N LEU A 255 5.48 14.82 -1.55
CA LEU A 255 6.33 13.66 -1.18
C LEU A 255 7.59 13.53 -2.04
N ALA A 256 7.56 14.05 -3.27
CA ALA A 256 8.71 14.06 -4.16
C ALA A 256 9.72 15.17 -3.83
N ILE A 257 9.31 16.20 -3.07
CA ILE A 257 10.14 17.34 -2.70
C ILE A 257 10.65 17.14 -1.27
N ARG A 258 11.96 17.15 -1.11
CA ARG A 258 12.62 16.99 0.19
C ARG A 258 13.43 18.22 0.53
N HIS A 259 13.25 18.70 1.75
CA HIS A 259 14.09 19.74 2.33
C HIS A 259 14.64 19.28 3.69
N PRO A 260 15.79 19.82 4.14
CA PRO A 260 16.24 19.63 5.52
C PRO A 260 15.19 20.08 6.52
N ARG A 261 15.05 19.42 7.69
CA ARG A 261 14.18 19.89 8.78
C ARG A 261 14.41 21.37 9.13
N ALA A 262 15.67 21.81 9.12
CA ALA A 262 16.03 23.21 9.32
C ALA A 262 15.35 24.16 8.31
N GLN A 263 15.14 23.72 7.05
CA GLN A 263 14.43 24.55 6.06
C GLN A 263 12.95 24.61 6.35
N TRP A 264 12.31 23.50 6.73
CA TRP A 264 10.93 23.48 7.15
C TRP A 264 10.69 24.37 8.36
N ALA A 265 11.59 24.30 9.36
CA ALA A 265 11.54 25.19 10.54
C ALA A 265 11.66 26.67 10.17
N ARG A 266 12.54 27.04 9.22
CA ARG A 266 12.66 28.42 8.71
C ARG A 266 11.38 28.90 8.03
N TRP A 267 10.63 28.01 7.40
CA TRP A 267 9.32 28.32 6.82
C TRP A 267 8.18 28.31 7.84
N GLY A 268 8.49 28.22 9.14
CA GLY A 268 7.52 28.28 10.23
C GLY A 268 6.86 26.95 10.57
N VAL A 269 7.32 25.83 9.99
CA VAL A 269 6.83 24.50 10.39
C VAL A 269 7.38 24.18 11.78
N ALA A 270 6.49 23.77 12.68
CA ALA A 270 6.82 23.41 14.05
C ALA A 270 6.30 22.00 14.39
N ALA A 271 6.96 21.27 15.28
CA ALA A 271 6.42 20.02 15.77
C ALA A 271 5.05 20.24 16.41
N ALA A 272 4.10 19.32 16.18
CA ALA A 272 2.81 19.35 16.88
C ALA A 272 3.01 19.09 18.37
N HIS A 273 3.96 18.20 18.70
CA HIS A 273 4.34 17.83 20.05
C HIS A 273 5.86 17.77 20.18
N GLY A 274 6.41 18.24 21.28
CA GLY A 274 7.86 18.27 21.49
C GLY A 274 8.56 19.34 20.65
N SER A 275 9.72 19.01 20.10
CA SER A 275 10.56 19.90 19.28
C SER A 275 10.79 19.37 17.89
N LEU A 276 11.01 20.28 16.94
CA LEU A 276 11.49 19.98 15.60
C LEU A 276 12.99 20.35 15.54
N PRO A 277 13.90 19.37 15.51
CA PRO A 277 15.32 19.68 15.41
C PRO A 277 15.64 20.45 14.13
N ALA A 278 16.41 21.54 14.26
CA ALA A 278 16.85 22.33 13.10
C ALA A 278 18.14 21.75 12.53
N ASP A 279 18.06 20.57 11.93
CA ASP A 279 19.19 19.82 11.38
C ASP A 279 19.02 19.52 9.88
N GLY A 280 19.99 18.76 9.32
CA GLY A 280 20.03 18.37 7.92
C GLY A 280 19.14 17.17 7.54
N GLN A 281 18.39 16.58 8.47
CA GLN A 281 17.56 15.41 8.17
C GLN A 281 16.54 15.73 7.07
N PRO A 282 16.59 15.05 5.91
CA PRO A 282 15.66 15.32 4.82
C PRO A 282 14.24 14.87 5.18
N ALA A 283 13.28 15.71 4.86
CA ALA A 283 11.86 15.40 5.03
C ALA A 283 11.03 16.04 3.92
N SER A 284 9.90 15.42 3.62
CA SER A 284 8.85 15.95 2.74
C SER A 284 7.65 16.38 3.57
N LEU A 285 6.96 17.43 3.19
CA LEU A 285 5.71 17.81 3.84
C LEU A 285 4.55 17.01 3.25
N LEU A 286 3.88 16.27 4.11
CA LEU A 286 2.75 15.40 3.81
C LEU A 286 1.46 16.00 4.34
N LEU A 287 0.52 16.29 3.45
CA LEU A 287 -0.78 16.88 3.74
C LEU A 287 -1.92 15.94 3.29
N PRO A 288 -2.31 14.94 4.10
CA PRO A 288 -3.31 13.95 3.66
C PRO A 288 -4.69 14.54 3.40
N MET A 289 -4.99 15.66 4.02
CA MET A 289 -6.26 16.37 3.88
C MET A 289 -6.07 17.87 3.53
N GLY A 290 -4.97 18.18 2.83
CA GLY A 290 -4.61 19.55 2.48
C GLY A 290 -4.13 20.39 3.66
N ARG A 291 -3.96 21.70 3.43
CA ARG A 291 -3.39 22.65 4.41
C ARG A 291 -4.22 22.84 5.67
N ASN A 292 -5.51 22.55 5.60
CA ASN A 292 -6.42 22.68 6.73
C ASN A 292 -6.49 21.43 7.61
N GLY A 293 -6.00 20.29 7.10
CA GLY A 293 -5.96 19.02 7.81
C GLY A 293 -4.68 18.79 8.61
N PRO A 294 -4.53 17.58 9.15
CA PRO A 294 -3.29 17.15 9.78
C PRO A 294 -2.11 17.26 8.81
N ALA A 295 -0.97 17.70 9.33
CA ALA A 295 0.26 17.83 8.58
C ALA A 295 1.37 16.98 9.19
N PHE A 296 2.21 16.40 8.36
CA PHE A 296 3.33 15.57 8.81
C PHE A 296 4.60 15.88 8.02
N LEU A 297 5.73 15.76 8.67
CA LEU A 297 7.00 15.54 7.99
C LEU A 297 7.16 14.02 7.77
N ALA A 298 7.23 13.64 6.50
CA ALA A 298 7.53 12.28 6.05
C ALA A 298 9.03 12.17 5.76
N TYR A 299 9.70 11.31 6.48
CA TYR A 299 11.13 11.05 6.36
C TYR A 299 11.41 9.94 5.33
N PRO A 300 12.68 9.67 4.95
CA PRO A 300 13.00 8.63 3.97
C PRO A 300 12.36 7.27 4.24
N ASN A 301 12.26 6.85 5.50
CA ASN A 301 11.61 5.59 5.88
C ASN A 301 10.10 5.54 5.57
N PHE A 302 9.43 6.66 5.35
CA PHE A 302 8.04 6.68 4.88
C PHE A 302 7.89 6.01 3.51
N GLN A 303 8.96 6.00 2.69
CA GLN A 303 8.94 5.30 1.40
C GLN A 303 8.76 3.78 1.55
N ALA A 304 9.23 3.18 2.65
CA ALA A 304 9.00 1.77 2.91
C ALA A 304 7.50 1.47 3.19
N PHE A 305 6.77 2.39 3.83
CA PHE A 305 5.32 2.28 3.97
C PHE A 305 4.59 2.36 2.62
N LEU A 306 5.04 3.24 1.72
CA LEU A 306 4.52 3.32 0.35
C LEU A 306 4.94 2.12 -0.52
N GLY A 307 6.10 1.54 -0.26
CA GLY A 307 6.52 0.28 -0.88
C GLY A 307 5.61 -0.86 -0.47
N TRP A 308 5.26 -0.90 0.82
CA TRP A 308 4.34 -1.90 1.38
C TRP A 308 2.93 -1.78 0.77
N ASN A 309 2.36 -0.59 0.76
CA ASN A 309 1.06 -0.34 0.13
C ASN A 309 1.05 1.06 -0.51
N LYS A 310 0.85 1.12 -1.82
CA LYS A 310 0.86 2.38 -2.59
C LYS A 310 -0.35 3.29 -2.35
N ALA A 311 -1.37 2.80 -1.65
CA ALA A 311 -2.51 3.62 -1.28
C ALA A 311 -2.07 4.64 -0.21
N PHE A 312 -2.02 5.92 -0.62
CA PHE A 312 -1.53 7.03 0.17
C PHE A 312 -2.15 7.10 1.58
N VAL A 313 -3.49 6.92 1.67
CA VAL A 313 -4.21 6.96 2.95
C VAL A 313 -3.81 5.77 3.84
N TYR A 314 -3.63 4.57 3.25
CA TYR A 314 -3.17 3.40 3.99
C TYR A 314 -1.75 3.60 4.51
N ALA A 315 -0.79 3.96 3.64
CA ALA A 315 0.61 4.15 4.03
C ALA A 315 0.75 5.21 5.13
N THR A 316 0.01 6.34 5.01
CA THR A 316 -0.02 7.38 6.04
C THR A 316 -0.60 6.85 7.36
N THR A 317 -1.67 6.04 7.30
CA THR A 317 -2.30 5.45 8.49
C THR A 317 -1.39 4.44 9.16
N ALA A 318 -0.69 3.58 8.40
CA ALA A 318 0.26 2.62 8.95
C ALA A 318 1.44 3.32 9.65
N ALA A 319 2.01 4.34 9.01
CA ALA A 319 3.07 5.16 9.59
C ALA A 319 2.59 5.90 10.85
N TYR A 320 1.40 6.47 10.82
CA TYR A 320 0.76 7.10 11.99
C TYR A 320 0.51 6.09 13.11
N TYR A 321 0.00 4.90 12.80
CA TYR A 321 -0.23 3.86 13.81
C TYR A 321 1.08 3.43 14.50
N ALA A 322 2.14 3.24 13.73
CA ALA A 322 3.47 2.98 14.30
C ALA A 322 3.92 4.11 15.23
N THR A 323 3.68 5.37 14.84
CA THR A 323 3.99 6.54 15.69
C THR A 323 3.16 6.54 16.98
N ARG A 324 1.87 6.18 16.91
CA ARG A 324 1.01 6.04 18.09
C ARG A 324 1.48 4.94 19.02
N LEU A 325 1.85 3.78 18.49
CA LEU A 325 2.42 2.67 19.28
C LEU A 325 3.78 3.03 19.91
N SER A 326 4.49 4.00 19.32
CA SER A 326 5.72 4.57 19.89
C SER A 326 5.45 5.63 20.98
N GLY A 327 4.19 5.86 21.36
CA GLY A 327 3.81 6.75 22.45
C GLY A 327 3.36 8.16 22.06
N ALA A 328 3.27 8.47 20.75
CA ALA A 328 2.75 9.76 20.32
C ALA A 328 1.24 9.91 20.66
N PRO A 329 0.77 11.13 20.96
CA PRO A 329 -0.65 11.37 21.20
C PRO A 329 -1.50 11.22 19.91
N PRO A 330 -2.84 11.17 20.02
CA PRO A 330 -3.72 11.21 18.86
C PRO A 330 -3.44 12.42 17.96
N VAL A 331 -3.54 12.20 16.64
CA VAL A 331 -3.34 13.26 15.65
C VAL A 331 -4.38 14.38 15.82
N SER A 332 -3.94 15.63 15.61
CA SER A 332 -4.82 16.78 15.64
C SER A 332 -5.79 16.77 14.44
N PRO A 333 -6.97 17.41 14.54
CA PRO A 333 -7.89 17.55 13.41
C PRO A 333 -7.33 18.46 12.31
N GLY A 334 -6.27 19.22 12.56
CA GLY A 334 -5.69 20.21 11.66
C GLY A 334 -6.12 21.64 11.99
N ASN A 335 -5.93 22.57 11.04
CA ASN A 335 -6.03 24.01 11.24
C ASN A 335 -7.42 24.59 10.90
N GLY A 336 -8.33 23.83 10.30
CA GLY A 336 -9.64 24.35 9.92
C GLY A 336 -10.60 23.31 9.37
N PRO A 337 -11.82 23.75 9.00
CA PRO A 337 -12.82 22.84 8.47
C PRO A 337 -12.40 22.28 7.10
N ILE A 338 -12.74 21.03 6.86
CA ILE A 338 -12.51 20.34 5.60
C ILE A 338 -13.83 19.75 5.15
N THR A 339 -14.26 20.09 3.93
CA THR A 339 -15.40 19.47 3.27
C THR A 339 -14.89 18.56 2.17
N PRO A 340 -14.91 17.22 2.38
CA PRO A 340 -14.51 16.27 1.34
C PRO A 340 -15.46 16.36 0.14
N LEU A 341 -14.91 16.17 -1.06
CA LEU A 341 -15.72 16.04 -2.27
C LEU A 341 -16.45 14.68 -2.28
N THR A 342 -17.66 14.68 -2.85
CA THR A 342 -18.35 13.41 -3.16
C THR A 342 -17.68 12.68 -4.32
N THR A 343 -18.02 11.41 -4.54
CA THR A 343 -17.51 10.61 -5.68
C THR A 343 -17.79 11.29 -7.03
N GLU A 344 -18.99 11.82 -7.17
CA GLU A 344 -19.45 12.52 -8.38
C GLU A 344 -18.62 13.78 -8.59
N GLN A 345 -18.39 14.56 -7.54
CA GLN A 345 -17.53 15.75 -7.59
C GLN A 345 -16.07 15.41 -7.92
N VAL A 346 -15.54 14.29 -7.40
CA VAL A 346 -14.19 13.83 -7.75
C VAL A 346 -14.12 13.43 -9.23
N ARG A 347 -15.11 12.69 -9.75
CA ARG A 347 -15.17 12.36 -11.19
C ARG A 347 -15.27 13.60 -12.06
N GLU A 348 -16.10 14.56 -11.66
CA GLU A 348 -16.20 15.85 -12.35
C GLU A 348 -14.86 16.59 -12.35
N LEU A 349 -14.21 16.70 -11.20
CA LEU A 349 -12.89 17.30 -11.06
C LEU A 349 -11.88 16.63 -12.01
N GLN A 350 -11.81 15.30 -12.00
CA GLN A 350 -10.90 14.53 -12.86
C GLN A 350 -11.19 14.81 -14.36
N GLY A 351 -12.46 14.84 -14.75
CA GLY A 351 -12.87 15.21 -16.12
C GLY A 351 -12.47 16.63 -16.48
N LEU A 352 -12.58 17.57 -15.55
CA LEU A 352 -12.12 18.95 -15.75
C LEU A 352 -10.58 19.01 -15.87
N LEU A 353 -9.85 18.31 -15.03
CA LEU A 353 -8.38 18.24 -15.09
C LEU A 353 -7.89 17.66 -16.41
N VAL A 354 -8.57 16.64 -16.95
CA VAL A 354 -8.27 16.09 -18.29
C VAL A 354 -8.55 17.11 -19.38
N ARG A 355 -9.72 17.75 -19.38
CA ARG A 355 -10.08 18.77 -20.39
C ARG A 355 -9.13 19.97 -20.40
N ARG A 356 -8.60 20.34 -19.22
CA ARG A 356 -7.65 21.45 -19.06
C ARG A 356 -6.18 21.03 -19.27
N GLY A 357 -5.90 19.75 -19.56
CA GLY A 357 -4.56 19.23 -19.88
C GLY A 357 -3.66 18.95 -18.66
N PHE A 358 -4.22 18.94 -17.43
CA PHE A 358 -3.47 18.62 -16.21
C PHE A 358 -3.37 17.12 -15.94
N SER A 359 -4.19 16.29 -16.58
CA SER A 359 -4.19 14.83 -16.44
C SER A 359 -4.50 14.14 -17.77
N ARG A 360 -4.09 12.87 -17.87
CA ARG A 360 -4.49 11.95 -18.96
C ARG A 360 -5.25 10.73 -18.42
N GLU A 361 -5.45 10.67 -17.09
CA GLU A 361 -6.11 9.56 -16.41
C GLU A 361 -7.63 9.58 -16.67
N GLN A 362 -8.23 8.40 -16.77
CA GLN A 362 -9.68 8.28 -16.85
C GLN A 362 -10.33 8.66 -15.50
N PRO A 363 -11.44 9.42 -15.50
CA PRO A 363 -12.15 9.77 -14.29
C PRO A 363 -12.77 8.54 -13.60
N ASP A 364 -12.16 8.10 -12.51
CA ASP A 364 -12.58 6.94 -11.73
C ASP A 364 -13.29 7.29 -10.41
N GLY A 365 -13.28 8.58 -10.04
CA GLY A 365 -13.83 9.06 -8.77
C GLY A 365 -12.95 8.79 -7.55
N ARG A 366 -11.65 8.50 -7.73
CA ARG A 366 -10.68 8.20 -6.67
C ARG A 366 -9.60 9.27 -6.61
N ILE A 367 -9.27 9.72 -5.39
CA ILE A 367 -8.17 10.66 -5.19
C ILE A 367 -6.87 9.87 -4.97
N GLY A 368 -6.26 9.43 -6.07
CA GLY A 368 -4.94 8.80 -6.07
C GLY A 368 -3.80 9.80 -6.27
N ASN A 369 -2.56 9.30 -6.33
CA ASN A 369 -1.37 10.14 -6.53
C ASN A 369 -1.43 10.96 -7.83
N ALA A 370 -1.91 10.36 -8.93
CA ALA A 370 -2.07 11.06 -10.21
C ALA A 370 -3.07 12.23 -10.11
N THR A 371 -4.22 12.01 -9.47
CA THR A 371 -5.21 13.08 -9.22
C THR A 371 -4.63 14.17 -8.34
N ARG A 372 -3.93 13.84 -7.25
CA ARG A 372 -3.28 14.81 -6.36
C ARG A 372 -2.23 15.66 -7.11
N SER A 373 -1.41 15.02 -7.96
CA SER A 373 -0.42 15.72 -8.77
C SER A 373 -1.08 16.69 -9.77
N ALA A 374 -2.14 16.26 -10.45
CA ALA A 374 -2.89 17.11 -11.38
C ALA A 374 -3.59 18.29 -10.65
N VAL A 375 -4.16 18.03 -9.47
CA VAL A 375 -4.73 19.07 -8.60
C VAL A 375 -3.68 20.12 -8.24
N LYS A 376 -2.48 19.70 -7.81
CA LYS A 376 -1.38 20.61 -7.50
C LYS A 376 -1.01 21.50 -8.67
N GLN A 377 -0.86 20.93 -9.87
CA GLN A 377 -0.55 21.69 -11.08
C GLN A 377 -1.65 22.72 -11.40
N ALA A 378 -2.91 22.32 -11.27
CA ALA A 378 -4.04 23.23 -11.45
C ALA A 378 -4.04 24.34 -10.38
N GLN A 379 -3.83 24.01 -9.11
CA GLN A 379 -3.73 24.99 -8.02
C GLN A 379 -2.63 26.03 -8.31
N MET A 380 -1.45 25.59 -8.72
CA MET A 380 -0.33 26.48 -9.11
C MET A 380 -0.74 27.39 -10.28
N ARG A 381 -1.38 26.83 -11.32
CA ARG A 381 -1.81 27.59 -12.50
C ARG A 381 -2.83 28.67 -12.17
N TYR A 382 -3.73 28.40 -11.22
CA TYR A 382 -4.81 29.32 -10.83
C TYR A 382 -4.45 30.19 -9.60
N GLY A 383 -3.20 30.18 -9.14
CA GLY A 383 -2.74 30.98 -8.00
C GLY A 383 -3.38 30.57 -6.67
N LEU A 384 -3.80 29.30 -6.55
CA LEU A 384 -4.34 28.73 -5.33
C LEU A 384 -3.20 28.09 -4.50
N PRO A 385 -3.37 27.95 -3.18
CA PRO A 385 -2.42 27.17 -2.37
C PRO A 385 -2.27 25.75 -2.90
N ALA A 386 -1.04 25.41 -3.33
CA ALA A 386 -0.75 24.15 -4.05
C ALA A 386 -0.50 22.97 -3.08
N ASP A 387 -1.51 22.62 -2.28
CA ASP A 387 -1.47 21.60 -1.23
C ASP A 387 -1.89 20.20 -1.70
N SER A 388 -2.13 20.04 -3.00
CA SER A 388 -2.56 18.78 -3.65
C SER A 388 -3.91 18.25 -3.17
N TYR A 389 -4.69 19.02 -2.39
CA TYR A 389 -5.99 18.57 -1.90
C TYR A 389 -7.12 19.16 -2.76
N PRO A 390 -8.01 18.33 -3.31
CA PRO A 390 -9.11 18.81 -4.16
C PRO A 390 -10.20 19.48 -3.32
N THR A 391 -10.69 20.62 -3.80
CA THR A 391 -11.76 21.41 -3.16
C THR A 391 -12.85 21.78 -4.16
N ALA A 392 -14.03 22.11 -3.67
CA ALA A 392 -15.12 22.65 -4.50
C ALA A 392 -14.70 23.95 -5.21
N ASP A 393 -13.93 24.80 -4.54
CA ASP A 393 -13.39 26.03 -5.11
C ASP A 393 -12.51 25.78 -6.35
N LEU A 394 -11.69 24.71 -6.33
CA LEU A 394 -10.91 24.32 -7.50
C LEU A 394 -11.82 23.86 -8.65
N ILE A 395 -12.91 23.15 -8.37
CA ILE A 395 -13.89 22.75 -9.40
C ILE A 395 -14.47 23.98 -10.10
N GLU A 396 -14.90 24.97 -9.32
CA GLU A 396 -15.44 26.22 -9.85
C GLU A 396 -14.43 26.99 -10.73
N ARG A 397 -13.17 27.06 -10.30
CA ARG A 397 -12.08 27.65 -11.09
C ARG A 397 -11.87 26.93 -12.41
N LEU A 398 -11.89 25.59 -12.38
CA LEU A 398 -11.71 24.76 -13.59
C LEU A 398 -12.90 24.84 -14.55
N ARG A 399 -14.13 25.15 -14.06
CA ARG A 399 -15.31 25.38 -14.89
C ARG A 399 -15.24 26.74 -15.60
N GLY A 400 -14.82 27.77 -14.91
CA GLY A 400 -14.88 29.17 -15.38
C GLY A 400 -13.72 29.62 -16.26
N GLY A 401 -12.63 28.90 -16.30
CA GLY A 401 -11.45 29.33 -17.04
C GLY A 401 -10.67 28.27 -17.70
#